data_cd83eda8bc783df3c1e3d22525b31dc4
#
_entry.id   cd83eda8bc783df3c1e3d22525b31dc4
#
_cell.length_a   1.000
_cell.length_b   1.000
_cell.length_c   1.000
_cell.angle_alpha   90.00
_cell.angle_beta   90.00
_cell.angle_gamma   90.00
#
_symmetry.space_group_name_H-M   'P 1'
#
loop_
_entity.id
_entity.type
_entity.pdbx_description
1 polymer ?
#
loop_
_entity_poly.entity_id
_entity_poly.type
_entity_poly.pdbx_seq_one_letter_code
_entity_poly.pdbx_strand_id
1 'polypeptide(L)'
;MTAPVKPANLLLVTHKVANYAKWLVAYEANDSLRVANGLHSYVIARGLNDSNTVMVANKMDDAAKAKEFAASPALKDAMQKAGVISAPTISYMDVQMQDTATNTANIRLMVTHKVKDWDAWKKSFDSHKQTRVDAGLTDRVIAYSVGDNHMVTLVFIVSDMKKAEAFSKSDDLKKKMEEAGVDGPPAFFYYTVAKKY
;
A
#
# COMPACT_ATOMS: atom_id res chain seq x y z
N MET A 1 -20.26 -18.60 -15.56
CA MET A 1 -19.03 -17.87 -15.19
C MET A 1 -19.32 -17.14 -13.90
N THR A 2 -18.68 -17.53 -12.79
CA THR A 2 -18.79 -16.77 -11.53
C THR A 2 -18.10 -15.42 -11.71
N ALA A 3 -18.80 -14.33 -11.33
CA ALA A 3 -18.21 -12.99 -11.33
C ALA A 3 -16.88 -13.01 -10.52
N PRO A 4 -15.85 -12.27 -10.93
CA PRO A 4 -14.62 -12.21 -10.17
C PRO A 4 -14.93 -11.68 -8.76
N VAL A 5 -14.48 -12.41 -7.75
CA VAL A 5 -14.67 -12.01 -6.35
C VAL A 5 -13.87 -10.73 -6.12
N LYS A 6 -14.54 -9.67 -5.65
CA LYS A 6 -13.86 -8.42 -5.29
C LYS A 6 -12.79 -8.69 -4.23
N PRO A 7 -11.56 -8.16 -4.38
CA PRO A 7 -10.54 -8.28 -3.35
C PRO A 7 -10.99 -7.68 -2.01
N ALA A 8 -10.45 -8.18 -0.90
CA ALA A 8 -10.68 -7.59 0.41
C ALA A 8 -10.11 -6.17 0.49
N ASN A 9 -10.82 -5.26 1.13
CA ASN A 9 -10.33 -3.92 1.43
C ASN A 9 -9.14 -4.00 2.41
N LEU A 10 -8.23 -3.03 2.35
CA LEU A 10 -7.01 -3.02 3.13
C LEU A 10 -6.90 -1.78 4.01
N LEU A 11 -6.47 -1.99 5.25
CA LEU A 11 -5.95 -0.94 6.12
C LEU A 11 -4.41 -0.96 6.01
N LEU A 12 -3.81 0.16 5.58
CA LEU A 12 -2.37 0.35 5.60
C LEU A 12 -1.99 1.27 6.75
N VAL A 13 -0.99 0.86 7.53
CA VAL A 13 -0.40 1.67 8.61
C VAL A 13 1.11 1.72 8.39
N THR A 14 1.64 2.92 8.19
CA THR A 14 3.09 3.14 8.03
C THR A 14 3.60 3.98 9.19
N HIS A 15 4.66 3.53 9.85
CA HIS A 15 5.30 4.24 10.96
C HIS A 15 6.76 3.82 11.10
N LYS A 16 7.53 4.56 11.90
CA LYS A 16 8.89 4.18 12.30
C LYS A 16 8.89 3.47 13.64
N VAL A 17 9.77 2.48 13.76
CA VAL A 17 9.99 1.71 15.00
C VAL A 17 11.43 1.84 15.47
N ALA A 18 11.61 1.82 16.79
CA ALA A 18 12.95 1.86 17.38
C ALA A 18 13.74 0.57 17.10
N ASN A 19 13.06 -0.57 17.07
CA ASN A 19 13.65 -1.89 16.80
C ASN A 19 12.61 -2.82 16.17
N TYR A 20 12.84 -3.23 14.93
CA TYR A 20 11.91 -4.07 14.18
C TYR A 20 11.64 -5.42 14.86
N ALA A 21 12.66 -6.11 15.37
CA ALA A 21 12.47 -7.44 15.97
C ALA A 21 11.60 -7.39 17.24
N LYS A 22 11.80 -6.40 18.10
CA LYS A 22 10.97 -6.17 19.30
C LYS A 22 9.55 -5.77 18.91
N TRP A 23 9.43 -4.87 17.93
CA TRP A 23 8.14 -4.44 17.41
C TRP A 23 7.34 -5.61 16.82
N LEU A 24 7.97 -6.52 16.06
CA LEU A 24 7.29 -7.66 15.45
C LEU A 24 6.68 -8.58 16.51
N VAL A 25 7.42 -8.88 17.58
CA VAL A 25 6.92 -9.69 18.71
C VAL A 25 5.69 -9.05 19.35
N ALA A 26 5.75 -7.72 19.60
CA ALA A 26 4.61 -6.98 20.16
C ALA A 26 3.43 -6.90 19.18
N TYR A 27 3.70 -6.73 17.87
CA TYR A 27 2.67 -6.75 16.84
C TYR A 27 1.93 -8.09 16.82
N GLU A 28 2.65 -9.20 16.84
CA GLU A 28 2.06 -10.55 16.83
C GLU A 28 1.28 -10.85 18.10
N ALA A 29 1.78 -10.43 19.25
CA ALA A 29 1.08 -10.59 20.54
C ALA A 29 -0.28 -9.86 20.59
N ASN A 30 -0.50 -8.85 19.76
CA ASN A 30 -1.74 -8.08 19.66
C ASN A 30 -2.67 -8.56 18.52
N ASP A 31 -2.50 -9.77 17.99
CA ASP A 31 -3.33 -10.29 16.91
C ASP A 31 -4.81 -10.40 17.29
N SER A 32 -5.11 -10.91 18.49
CA SER A 32 -6.49 -11.01 18.99
C SER A 32 -7.19 -9.65 19.05
N LEU A 33 -6.46 -8.57 19.38
CA LEU A 33 -6.99 -7.22 19.40
C LEU A 33 -7.37 -6.74 17.99
N ARG A 34 -6.55 -7.06 16.97
CA ARG A 34 -6.86 -6.75 15.57
C ARG A 34 -8.08 -7.52 15.09
N VAL A 35 -8.09 -8.84 15.28
CA VAL A 35 -9.19 -9.73 14.86
C VAL A 35 -10.51 -9.30 15.50
N ALA A 36 -10.53 -8.95 16.79
CA ALA A 36 -11.73 -8.44 17.49
C ALA A 36 -12.28 -7.15 16.86
N ASN A 37 -11.44 -6.41 16.13
CA ASN A 37 -11.81 -5.19 15.41
C ASN A 37 -11.96 -5.40 13.89
N GLY A 38 -12.09 -6.65 13.42
CA GLY A 38 -12.29 -6.99 12.01
C GLY A 38 -11.07 -6.71 11.13
N LEU A 39 -9.87 -6.81 11.71
CA LEU A 39 -8.60 -6.62 11.00
C LEU A 39 -7.81 -7.93 11.02
N HIS A 40 -7.43 -8.39 9.83
CA HIS A 40 -6.68 -9.63 9.64
C HIS A 40 -5.32 -9.33 9.06
N SER A 41 -4.26 -9.73 9.75
CA SER A 41 -2.88 -9.54 9.30
C SER A 41 -2.68 -10.12 7.89
N TYR A 42 -2.04 -9.35 7.00
CA TYR A 42 -1.84 -9.77 5.62
C TYR A 42 -0.38 -9.66 5.19
N VAL A 43 0.21 -8.48 5.28
CA VAL A 43 1.62 -8.25 4.90
C VAL A 43 2.26 -7.27 5.88
N ILE A 44 3.50 -7.57 6.26
CA ILE A 44 4.42 -6.63 6.88
C ILE A 44 5.53 -6.32 5.88
N ALA A 45 5.78 -5.05 5.66
CA ALA A 45 6.81 -4.53 4.78
C ALA A 45 7.78 -3.61 5.53
N ARG A 46 9.00 -3.49 5.00
CA ARG A 46 10.03 -2.59 5.54
C ARG A 46 10.55 -1.70 4.44
N GLY A 47 10.71 -0.42 4.73
CA GLY A 47 11.25 0.55 3.78
C GLY A 47 12.63 0.13 3.25
N LEU A 48 12.85 0.34 1.95
CA LEU A 48 14.10 -0.04 1.29
C LEU A 48 15.27 0.83 1.77
N ASN A 49 15.03 2.13 1.96
CA ASN A 49 16.06 3.09 2.40
C ASN A 49 16.19 3.18 3.92
N ASP A 50 15.13 2.85 4.65
CA ASP A 50 15.11 2.83 6.13
C ASP A 50 14.30 1.62 6.57
N SER A 51 15.00 0.56 6.94
CA SER A 51 14.37 -0.71 7.32
C SER A 51 13.62 -0.66 8.67
N ASN A 52 13.71 0.44 9.40
CA ASN A 52 12.89 0.72 10.58
C ASN A 52 11.59 1.50 10.25
N THR A 53 11.43 1.93 9.01
CA THR A 53 10.12 2.32 8.48
C THR A 53 9.34 1.05 8.15
N VAL A 54 8.28 0.80 8.88
CA VAL A 54 7.44 -0.40 8.76
C VAL A 54 6.09 0.00 8.19
N MET A 55 5.61 -0.77 7.22
CA MET A 55 4.25 -0.70 6.71
C MET A 55 3.54 -2.00 6.99
N VAL A 56 2.36 -1.92 7.58
CA VAL A 56 1.48 -3.07 7.85
C VAL A 56 0.26 -2.95 6.95
N ALA A 57 -0.05 -4.02 6.22
CA ALA A 57 -1.31 -4.17 5.51
C ALA A 57 -2.16 -5.21 6.24
N ASN A 58 -3.37 -4.82 6.63
CA ASN A 58 -4.38 -5.72 7.18
C ASN A 58 -5.58 -5.78 6.23
N LYS A 59 -6.14 -6.95 5.99
CA LYS A 59 -7.46 -7.06 5.39
C LYS A 59 -8.47 -6.52 6.39
N MET A 60 -9.42 -5.70 5.96
CA MET A 60 -10.42 -5.14 6.86
C MET A 60 -11.83 -5.56 6.43
N ASP A 61 -12.62 -6.00 7.40
CA ASP A 61 -14.00 -6.42 7.20
C ASP A 61 -14.94 -5.22 7.03
N ASP A 62 -14.70 -4.16 7.83
CA ASP A 62 -15.49 -2.94 7.88
C ASP A 62 -14.63 -1.71 8.10
N ALA A 63 -14.77 -0.71 7.21
CA ALA A 63 -13.93 0.49 7.26
C ALA A 63 -14.29 1.44 8.43
N ALA A 64 -15.56 1.50 8.85
CA ALA A 64 -15.97 2.34 9.98
C ALA A 64 -15.39 1.79 11.27
N LYS A 65 -15.52 0.48 11.48
CA LYS A 65 -14.93 -0.22 12.63
C LYS A 65 -13.41 -0.09 12.66
N ALA A 66 -12.75 -0.21 11.49
CA ALA A 66 -11.31 -0.01 11.38
C ALA A 66 -10.88 1.43 11.74
N LYS A 67 -11.67 2.44 11.35
CA LYS A 67 -11.43 3.85 11.72
C LYS A 67 -11.58 4.09 13.22
N GLU A 68 -12.62 3.53 13.85
CA GLU A 68 -12.81 3.61 15.30
C GLU A 68 -11.65 2.98 16.06
N PHE A 69 -11.21 1.79 15.64
CA PHE A 69 -10.07 1.12 16.23
C PHE A 69 -8.77 1.91 16.05
N ALA A 70 -8.52 2.47 14.86
CA ALA A 70 -7.34 3.27 14.58
C ALA A 70 -7.25 4.54 15.45
N ALA A 71 -8.40 5.10 15.87
CA ALA A 71 -8.48 6.24 16.78
C ALA A 71 -8.49 5.84 18.26
N SER A 72 -8.52 4.55 18.59
CA SER A 72 -8.70 4.07 19.96
C SER A 72 -7.46 4.29 20.84
N PRO A 73 -7.64 4.59 22.13
CA PRO A 73 -6.55 4.61 23.10
C PRO A 73 -5.80 3.27 23.18
N ALA A 74 -6.52 2.15 23.01
CA ALA A 74 -5.94 0.82 23.06
C ALA A 74 -4.88 0.60 21.96
N LEU A 75 -5.15 1.05 20.73
CA LEU A 75 -4.15 0.96 19.65
C LEU A 75 -2.98 1.90 19.92
N LYS A 76 -3.23 3.14 20.37
CA LYS A 76 -2.18 4.09 20.70
C LYS A 76 -1.22 3.52 21.75
N ASP A 77 -1.75 2.94 22.82
CA ASP A 77 -1.00 2.27 23.87
C ASP A 77 -0.19 1.09 23.35
N ALA A 78 -0.81 0.23 22.51
CA ALA A 78 -0.14 -0.92 21.92
C ALA A 78 1.04 -0.49 21.04
N MET A 79 0.86 0.55 20.22
CA MET A 79 1.92 1.09 19.36
C MET A 79 3.07 1.68 20.19
N GLN A 80 2.78 2.41 21.25
CA GLN A 80 3.79 2.99 22.14
C GLN A 80 4.59 1.88 22.85
N LYS A 81 3.93 0.86 23.39
CA LYS A 81 4.58 -0.30 24.03
C LYS A 81 5.41 -1.13 23.04
N ALA A 82 4.99 -1.18 21.78
CA ALA A 82 5.72 -1.85 20.70
C ALA A 82 6.96 -1.07 20.21
N GLY A 83 7.18 0.15 20.70
CA GLY A 83 8.33 0.98 20.33
C GLY A 83 8.16 1.72 19.00
N VAL A 84 6.93 2.09 18.65
CA VAL A 84 6.66 3.03 17.56
C VAL A 84 7.14 4.42 17.98
N ILE A 85 7.95 5.06 17.13
CA ILE A 85 8.65 6.34 17.42
C ILE A 85 8.22 7.49 16.51
N SER A 86 7.27 7.27 15.61
CA SER A 86 6.70 8.33 14.76
C SER A 86 5.18 8.28 14.80
N ALA A 87 4.53 9.39 14.44
CA ALA A 87 3.11 9.38 14.15
C ALA A 87 2.83 8.41 12.98
N PRO A 88 1.81 7.54 13.08
CA PRO A 88 1.46 6.64 11.98
C PRO A 88 0.75 7.39 10.86
N THR A 89 1.06 7.02 9.62
CA THR A 89 0.23 7.33 8.45
C THR A 89 -0.74 6.16 8.24
N ILE A 90 -2.03 6.45 8.24
CA ILE A 90 -3.09 5.46 8.13
C ILE A 90 -3.90 5.70 6.85
N SER A 91 -4.10 4.65 6.06
CA SER A 91 -4.86 4.70 4.81
C SER A 91 -5.82 3.52 4.72
N TYR A 92 -7.06 3.81 4.33
CA TYR A 92 -8.14 2.82 4.16
C TYR A 92 -8.38 2.65 2.66
N MET A 93 -8.08 1.46 2.15
CA MET A 93 -8.07 1.18 0.72
C MET A 93 -9.30 0.38 0.29
N ASP A 94 -10.03 0.90 -0.68
CA ASP A 94 -10.99 0.16 -1.48
C ASP A 94 -10.26 -0.48 -2.66
N VAL A 95 -9.99 -1.78 -2.56
CA VAL A 95 -9.16 -2.50 -3.53
C VAL A 95 -9.98 -2.86 -4.76
N GLN A 96 -9.56 -2.37 -5.92
CA GLN A 96 -10.22 -2.58 -7.20
C GLN A 96 -9.60 -3.75 -7.99
N MET A 97 -8.28 -3.95 -7.85
CA MET A 97 -7.55 -5.07 -8.44
C MET A 97 -6.46 -5.53 -7.50
N GLN A 98 -6.29 -6.84 -7.37
CA GLN A 98 -5.18 -7.46 -6.68
C GLN A 98 -4.72 -8.70 -7.44
N ASP A 99 -3.47 -8.70 -7.88
CA ASP A 99 -2.80 -9.90 -8.37
C ASP A 99 -2.18 -10.63 -7.17
N THR A 100 -2.57 -11.89 -6.97
CA THR A 100 -2.07 -12.74 -5.89
C THR A 100 -1.06 -13.79 -6.38
N ALA A 101 -0.70 -13.77 -7.67
CA ALA A 101 0.25 -14.71 -8.23
C ALA A 101 1.60 -14.69 -7.48
N THR A 102 2.19 -15.86 -7.33
CA THR A 102 3.50 -16.00 -6.71
C THR A 102 4.56 -15.29 -7.55
N ASN A 103 5.40 -14.48 -6.91
CA ASN A 103 6.50 -13.79 -7.54
C ASN A 103 7.73 -13.82 -6.63
N THR A 104 8.90 -14.09 -7.22
CA THR A 104 10.18 -14.20 -6.50
C THR A 104 10.81 -12.85 -6.19
N ALA A 105 10.50 -11.79 -6.95
CA ALA A 105 10.98 -10.45 -6.65
C ALA A 105 10.42 -9.96 -5.31
N ASN A 106 11.28 -9.45 -4.45
CA ASN A 106 10.91 -9.02 -3.11
C ASN A 106 10.66 -7.50 -2.99
N ILE A 107 11.19 -6.71 -3.92
CA ILE A 107 11.02 -5.25 -3.91
C ILE A 107 9.63 -4.89 -4.45
N ARG A 108 9.01 -3.96 -3.79
CA ARG A 108 7.72 -3.35 -4.17
C ARG A 108 7.86 -1.84 -4.23
N LEU A 109 7.08 -1.24 -5.10
CA LEU A 109 6.88 0.21 -5.17
C LEU A 109 5.42 0.51 -4.90
N MET A 110 5.14 1.30 -3.89
CA MET A 110 3.83 1.92 -3.68
C MET A 110 3.87 3.35 -4.21
N VAL A 111 2.86 3.71 -5.00
CA VAL A 111 2.68 5.07 -5.53
C VAL A 111 1.30 5.56 -5.12
N THR A 112 1.27 6.74 -4.51
CA THR A 112 0.01 7.40 -4.10
C THR A 112 -0.07 8.76 -4.77
N HIS A 113 -1.21 9.06 -5.41
CA HIS A 113 -1.46 10.34 -6.05
C HIS A 113 -2.96 10.65 -6.13
N LYS A 114 -3.28 11.93 -6.34
CA LYS A 114 -4.64 12.35 -6.64
C LYS A 114 -4.91 12.30 -8.14
N VAL A 115 -6.17 12.07 -8.49
CA VAL A 115 -6.66 12.11 -9.87
C VAL A 115 -7.92 12.96 -9.94
N LYS A 116 -8.14 13.61 -11.08
CA LYS A 116 -9.33 14.45 -11.31
C LYS A 116 -10.58 13.62 -11.56
N ASP A 117 -10.42 12.46 -12.20
CA ASP A 117 -11.49 11.52 -12.53
C ASP A 117 -10.91 10.10 -12.56
N TRP A 118 -11.52 9.20 -11.79
CA TRP A 118 -11.06 7.82 -11.67
C TRP A 118 -11.17 7.03 -12.98
N ASP A 119 -12.31 7.14 -13.67
CA ASP A 119 -12.56 6.30 -14.84
C ASP A 119 -11.67 6.71 -16.02
N ALA A 120 -11.51 8.02 -16.24
CA ALA A 120 -10.60 8.55 -17.25
C ALA A 120 -9.13 8.17 -16.94
N TRP A 121 -8.72 8.34 -15.68
CA TRP A 121 -7.40 7.95 -15.23
C TRP A 121 -7.16 6.43 -15.40
N LYS A 122 -8.12 5.60 -14.97
CA LYS A 122 -7.99 4.14 -15.04
C LYS A 122 -7.85 3.65 -16.47
N LYS A 123 -8.61 4.22 -17.39
CA LYS A 123 -8.49 3.93 -18.83
C LYS A 123 -7.10 4.28 -19.36
N SER A 124 -6.58 5.45 -19.00
CA SER A 124 -5.22 5.86 -19.38
C SER A 124 -4.17 4.95 -18.76
N PHE A 125 -4.29 4.65 -17.46
CA PHE A 125 -3.39 3.73 -16.75
C PHE A 125 -3.33 2.36 -17.41
N ASP A 126 -4.48 1.77 -17.76
CA ASP A 126 -4.55 0.45 -18.41
C ASP A 126 -3.87 0.46 -19.78
N SER A 127 -4.02 1.53 -20.56
CA SER A 127 -3.39 1.65 -21.89
C SER A 127 -1.85 1.67 -21.84
N HIS A 128 -1.25 2.02 -20.68
CA HIS A 128 0.21 2.08 -20.51
C HIS A 128 0.79 0.86 -19.78
N LYS A 129 0.06 -0.25 -19.73
CA LYS A 129 0.51 -1.46 -19.04
C LYS A 129 1.84 -1.98 -19.58
N GLN A 130 2.00 -2.05 -20.91
CA GLN A 130 3.23 -2.55 -21.51
C GLN A 130 4.44 -1.67 -21.17
N THR A 131 4.28 -0.35 -21.19
CA THR A 131 5.35 0.59 -20.80
C THR A 131 5.83 0.36 -19.37
N ARG A 132 4.92 0.05 -18.43
CA ARG A 132 5.28 -0.31 -17.06
C ARG A 132 6.04 -1.62 -16.99
N VAL A 133 5.60 -2.63 -17.73
CA VAL A 133 6.29 -3.92 -17.80
C VAL A 133 7.71 -3.75 -18.33
N ASP A 134 7.90 -2.98 -19.41
CA ASP A 134 9.22 -2.68 -20.01
C ASP A 134 10.13 -1.91 -19.02
N ALA A 135 9.51 -1.12 -18.14
CA ALA A 135 10.19 -0.43 -17.03
C ALA A 135 10.45 -1.33 -15.81
N GLY A 136 10.18 -2.64 -15.89
CA GLY A 136 10.39 -3.58 -14.80
C GLY A 136 9.33 -3.49 -13.67
N LEU A 137 8.14 -2.95 -13.96
CA LEU A 137 7.04 -2.80 -13.03
C LEU A 137 5.88 -3.72 -13.44
N THR A 138 5.43 -4.57 -12.51
CA THR A 138 4.24 -5.41 -12.69
C THR A 138 3.16 -4.97 -11.71
N ASP A 139 1.95 -4.71 -12.21
CA ASP A 139 0.81 -4.29 -11.41
C ASP A 139 0.47 -5.36 -10.35
N ARG A 140 0.40 -4.97 -9.09
CA ARG A 140 0.08 -5.87 -7.96
C ARG A 140 -1.21 -5.50 -7.26
N VAL A 141 -1.41 -4.21 -6.97
CA VAL A 141 -2.63 -3.68 -6.36
C VAL A 141 -2.99 -2.37 -7.04
N ILE A 142 -4.26 -2.20 -7.33
CA ILE A 142 -4.85 -0.92 -7.73
C ILE A 142 -5.99 -0.67 -6.75
N ALA A 143 -5.93 0.46 -6.07
CA ALA A 143 -6.92 0.85 -5.06
C ALA A 143 -7.14 2.36 -5.06
N TYR A 144 -8.22 2.79 -4.45
CA TYR A 144 -8.41 4.18 -4.04
C TYR A 144 -8.83 4.24 -2.56
N SER A 145 -8.86 5.42 -1.97
CA SER A 145 -9.28 5.57 -0.58
C SER A 145 -10.77 5.27 -0.41
N VAL A 146 -11.13 4.59 0.68
CA VAL A 146 -12.54 4.33 1.01
C VAL A 146 -13.29 5.66 1.14
N GLY A 147 -14.30 5.85 0.30
CA GLY A 147 -15.12 7.05 0.23
C GLY A 147 -14.52 8.20 -0.60
N ASP A 148 -13.35 8.01 -1.21
CA ASP A 148 -12.71 9.01 -2.10
C ASP A 148 -11.94 8.32 -3.22
N ASN A 149 -12.58 8.14 -4.38
CA ASN A 149 -11.97 7.53 -5.55
C ASN A 149 -10.97 8.45 -6.29
N HIS A 150 -10.77 9.68 -5.83
CA HIS A 150 -9.75 10.57 -6.37
C HIS A 150 -8.37 10.33 -5.76
N MET A 151 -8.28 9.68 -4.58
CA MET A 151 -7.00 9.35 -3.96
C MET A 151 -6.61 7.91 -4.30
N VAL A 152 -5.74 7.76 -5.28
CA VAL A 152 -5.32 6.46 -5.84
C VAL A 152 -4.06 5.95 -5.16
N THR A 153 -4.02 4.64 -4.90
CA THR A 153 -2.83 3.92 -4.44
C THR A 153 -2.56 2.73 -5.36
N LEU A 154 -1.36 2.65 -5.84
CA LEU A 154 -0.85 1.56 -6.68
C LEU A 154 0.25 0.82 -5.94
N VAL A 155 0.32 -0.49 -6.14
CA VAL A 155 1.48 -1.29 -5.74
C VAL A 155 1.99 -2.06 -6.94
N PHE A 156 3.28 -1.95 -7.18
CA PHE A 156 3.98 -2.68 -8.24
C PHE A 156 4.99 -3.67 -7.64
N ILE A 157 5.17 -4.79 -8.32
CA ILE A 157 6.37 -5.62 -8.16
C ILE A 157 7.48 -4.98 -8.98
N VAL A 158 8.66 -4.83 -8.40
CA VAL A 158 9.84 -4.26 -9.06
C VAL A 158 10.80 -5.38 -9.40
N SER A 159 10.95 -5.67 -10.69
CA SER A 159 11.89 -6.67 -11.19
C SER A 159 13.24 -6.07 -11.59
N ASP A 160 13.28 -4.77 -11.89
CA ASP A 160 14.49 -4.03 -12.24
C ASP A 160 14.44 -2.62 -11.63
N MET A 161 15.20 -2.40 -10.55
CA MET A 161 15.24 -1.12 -9.85
C MET A 161 15.74 0.03 -10.71
N LYS A 162 16.77 -0.19 -11.53
CA LYS A 162 17.36 0.86 -12.36
C LYS A 162 16.36 1.35 -13.40
N LYS A 163 15.66 0.42 -14.06
CA LYS A 163 14.62 0.76 -15.02
C LYS A 163 13.44 1.46 -14.35
N ALA A 164 12.98 0.97 -13.19
CA ALA A 164 11.88 1.55 -12.44
C ALA A 164 12.19 2.99 -11.98
N GLU A 165 13.41 3.23 -11.47
CA GLU A 165 13.85 4.58 -11.08
C GLU A 165 14.00 5.52 -12.28
N ALA A 166 14.56 5.05 -13.40
CA ALA A 166 14.66 5.83 -14.62
C ALA A 166 13.27 6.21 -15.14
N PHE A 167 12.35 5.25 -15.16
CA PHE A 167 10.96 5.48 -15.57
C PHE A 167 10.25 6.49 -14.67
N SER A 168 10.39 6.36 -13.35
CA SER A 168 9.73 7.27 -12.39
C SER A 168 10.17 8.73 -12.51
N LYS A 169 11.34 8.98 -13.11
CA LYS A 169 11.92 10.32 -13.34
C LYS A 169 11.79 10.78 -14.79
N SER A 170 11.18 9.98 -15.67
CA SER A 170 11.11 10.27 -17.09
C SER A 170 10.09 11.39 -17.39
N ASP A 171 10.41 12.24 -18.36
CA ASP A 171 9.49 13.25 -18.86
C ASP A 171 8.26 12.62 -19.53
N ASP A 172 8.41 11.43 -20.13
CA ASP A 172 7.30 10.67 -20.70
C ASP A 172 6.27 10.28 -19.65
N LEU A 173 6.69 9.72 -18.50
CA LEU A 173 5.77 9.41 -17.40
C LEU A 173 5.09 10.66 -16.87
N LYS A 174 5.84 11.74 -16.67
CA LYS A 174 5.30 13.03 -16.20
C LYS A 174 4.19 13.52 -17.14
N LYS A 175 4.46 13.55 -18.44
CA LYS A 175 3.48 13.95 -19.46
C LYS A 175 2.26 13.05 -19.45
N LYS A 176 2.45 11.73 -19.35
CA LYS A 176 1.35 10.74 -19.28
C LYS A 176 0.48 10.89 -18.03
N MET A 177 1.09 11.21 -16.91
CA MET A 177 0.35 11.49 -15.66
C MET A 177 -0.48 12.77 -15.79
N GLU A 178 0.07 13.83 -16.37
CA GLU A 178 -0.65 15.08 -16.64
C GLU A 178 -1.85 14.83 -17.58
N GLU A 179 -1.64 14.13 -18.70
CA GLU A 179 -2.69 13.74 -19.66
C GLU A 179 -3.78 12.86 -19.02
N ALA A 180 -3.40 11.99 -18.10
CA ALA A 180 -4.32 11.14 -17.34
C ALA A 180 -5.08 11.88 -16.23
N GLY A 181 -4.80 13.16 -16.01
CA GLY A 181 -5.48 13.97 -15.01
C GLY A 181 -4.97 13.74 -13.58
N VAL A 182 -3.70 13.32 -13.41
CA VAL A 182 -3.06 13.28 -12.10
C VAL A 182 -2.93 14.71 -11.58
N ASP A 183 -3.34 14.93 -10.32
CA ASP A 183 -3.35 16.23 -9.66
C ASP A 183 -2.29 16.27 -8.55
N GLY A 184 -1.25 17.04 -8.79
CA GLY A 184 -0.09 17.17 -7.91
C GLY A 184 0.96 16.05 -8.04
N PRO A 185 2.05 16.14 -7.28
CA PRO A 185 3.15 15.20 -7.35
C PRO A 185 2.78 13.87 -6.70
N PRO A 186 3.15 12.71 -7.30
CA PRO A 186 2.99 11.42 -6.68
C PRO A 186 3.96 11.23 -5.51
N ALA A 187 3.54 10.46 -4.50
CA ALA A 187 4.41 9.95 -3.46
C ALA A 187 4.86 8.52 -3.80
N PHE A 188 6.14 8.25 -3.63
CA PHE A 188 6.76 6.95 -3.92
C PHE A 188 7.31 6.34 -2.63
N PHE A 189 7.02 5.06 -2.41
CA PHE A 189 7.56 4.31 -1.29
C PHE A 189 8.06 2.95 -1.75
N TYR A 190 9.39 2.78 -1.80
CA TYR A 190 10.03 1.50 -2.08
C TYR A 190 10.20 0.70 -0.79
N TYR A 191 9.83 -0.58 -0.83
CA TYR A 191 9.88 -1.45 0.33
C TYR A 191 10.15 -2.91 -0.04
N THR A 192 10.53 -3.71 0.93
CA THR A 192 10.61 -5.16 0.83
C THR A 192 9.53 -5.80 1.68
N VAL A 193 9.01 -6.94 1.22
CA VAL A 193 8.06 -7.75 2.00
C VAL A 193 8.85 -8.53 3.05
N ALA A 194 8.60 -8.25 4.33
CA ALA A 194 9.27 -8.88 5.45
C ALA A 194 8.52 -10.13 5.96
N LYS A 195 7.17 -10.09 5.94
CA LYS A 195 6.33 -11.21 6.37
C LYS A 195 4.99 -11.21 5.64
N LYS A 196 4.46 -12.41 5.35
CA LYS A 196 3.10 -12.65 4.86
C LYS A 196 2.36 -13.56 5.86
N TYR A 197 1.06 -13.36 5.98
CA TYR A 197 0.16 -14.13 6.84
C TYR A 197 -0.87 -14.90 6.02
#